data_fb173417c4eb73380b59fe9e7bef114c
#
_entry.id   fb173417c4eb73380b59fe9e7bef114c
#
_cell.length_a   1.000
_cell.length_b   1.000
_cell.length_c   1.000
_cell.angle_alpha   90.00
_cell.angle_beta   90.00
_cell.angle_gamma   90.00
#
_symmetry.space_group_name_H-M   'P 1'
#
loop_
_entity.id
_entity.type
_entity.pdbx_description
1 polymer ?
#
loop_
_entity_poly.entity_id
_entity_poly.type
_entity_poly.pdbx_seq_one_letter_code
_entity_poly.pdbx_strand_id
1 'polypeptide(L)'
;MTLVVKLGSSIVAADDGELRSDVLDSVCAQVSELEQRGERVVMVTSGAIARGMRLLGISIRPQAMDELQAASAVGQGSVFRAYEERLG
;
A
#
# COMPACT_ATOMS: atom_id res chain seq x y z
N MET A 1 -18.04 4.15 -15.98
CA MET A 1 -17.09 3.06 -16.20
C MET A 1 -16.30 2.83 -14.93
N THR A 2 -15.98 1.59 -14.61
CA THR A 2 -15.17 1.26 -13.45
C THR A 2 -13.76 0.93 -13.92
N LEU A 3 -12.76 1.59 -13.30
CA LEU A 3 -11.35 1.35 -13.56
C LEU A 3 -10.75 0.58 -12.40
N VAL A 4 -9.93 -0.42 -12.70
CA VAL A 4 -9.19 -1.17 -11.68
C VAL A 4 -7.71 -0.81 -11.81
N VAL A 5 -7.15 -0.28 -10.72
CA VAL A 5 -5.74 0.09 -10.65
C VAL A 5 -5.04 -0.88 -9.71
N LYS A 6 -4.05 -1.60 -10.22
CA LYS A 6 -3.28 -2.56 -9.42
C LYS A 6 -1.88 -2.00 -9.17
N LEU A 7 -1.51 -1.95 -7.89
CA LEU A 7 -0.20 -1.48 -7.44
C LEU A 7 0.56 -2.65 -6.81
N GLY A 8 1.64 -3.06 -7.46
CA GLY A 8 2.49 -4.13 -6.94
C GLY A 8 3.28 -3.70 -5.71
N SER A 9 3.84 -4.66 -4.98
CA SER A 9 4.53 -4.41 -3.72
C SER A 9 5.72 -3.47 -3.86
N SER A 10 6.50 -3.60 -4.94
CA SER A 10 7.68 -2.76 -5.18
C SER A 10 7.32 -1.32 -5.56
N ILE A 11 6.08 -1.08 -5.99
CA ILE A 11 5.58 0.27 -6.28
C ILE A 11 5.14 0.96 -4.98
N VAL A 12 4.55 0.21 -4.06
CA VAL A 12 4.01 0.75 -2.80
C VAL A 12 5.11 0.93 -1.76
N ALA A 13 6.00 -0.04 -1.64
CA ALA A 13 7.05 -0.04 -0.63
C ALA A 13 8.40 -0.45 -1.23
N ALA A 14 9.47 0.16 -0.73
CA ALA A 14 10.82 -0.23 -1.08
C ALA A 14 11.19 -1.56 -0.40
N ASP A 15 12.33 -2.14 -0.76
CA ASP A 15 12.78 -3.41 -0.22
C ASP A 15 12.96 -3.39 1.30
N ASP A 16 13.27 -2.23 1.87
CA ASP A 16 13.39 -2.03 3.32
C ASP A 16 12.04 -1.77 4.01
N GLY A 17 10.93 -1.81 3.27
CA GLY A 17 9.59 -1.56 3.79
C GLY A 17 9.22 -0.09 3.93
N GLU A 18 10.09 0.82 3.48
CA GLU A 18 9.77 2.25 3.45
C GLU A 18 8.71 2.52 2.39
N LEU A 19 7.66 3.26 2.74
CA LEU A 19 6.62 3.62 1.77
C LEU A 19 7.19 4.58 0.72
N ARG A 20 6.84 4.33 -0.54
CA ARG A 20 7.22 5.22 -1.63
C ARG A 20 6.23 6.38 -1.71
N SER A 21 6.41 7.35 -0.82
CA SER A 21 5.45 8.45 -0.64
C SER A 21 5.24 9.27 -1.89
N ASP A 22 6.29 9.53 -2.66
CA ASP A 22 6.21 10.27 -3.93
C ASP A 22 5.35 9.54 -4.96
N VAL A 23 5.51 8.22 -5.06
CA VAL A 23 4.70 7.39 -5.96
C VAL A 23 3.25 7.38 -5.51
N LEU A 24 3.01 7.20 -4.21
CA LEU A 24 1.67 7.18 -3.64
C LEU A 24 0.97 8.52 -3.83
N ASP A 25 1.69 9.63 -3.64
CA ASP A 25 1.16 10.97 -3.88
C ASP A 25 0.71 11.13 -5.33
N SER A 26 1.55 10.71 -6.28
CA SER A 26 1.24 10.81 -7.70
C SER A 26 0.03 9.95 -8.09
N VAL A 27 0.01 8.69 -7.66
CA VAL A 27 -1.09 7.77 -7.99
C VAL A 27 -2.39 8.25 -7.39
N CYS A 28 -2.39 8.67 -6.13
CA CYS A 28 -3.61 9.14 -5.46
C CYS A 28 -4.13 10.43 -6.06
N ALA A 29 -3.26 11.32 -6.51
CA ALA A 29 -3.67 12.53 -7.23
C ALA A 29 -4.40 12.18 -8.53
N GLN A 30 -3.89 11.20 -9.28
CA GLN A 30 -4.53 10.74 -10.52
C GLN A 30 -5.87 10.07 -10.26
N VAL A 31 -5.96 9.25 -9.21
CA VAL A 31 -7.21 8.60 -8.81
C VAL A 31 -8.26 9.63 -8.44
N SER A 32 -7.89 10.62 -7.63
CA SER A 32 -8.81 11.71 -7.24
C SER A 32 -9.33 12.48 -8.45
N GLU A 33 -8.46 12.75 -9.42
CA GLU A 33 -8.86 13.44 -10.64
C GLU A 33 -9.87 12.61 -11.45
N LEU A 34 -9.65 11.30 -11.57
CA LEU A 34 -10.57 10.40 -12.26
C LEU A 34 -11.93 10.35 -11.56
N GLU A 35 -11.94 10.30 -10.24
CA GLU A 35 -13.19 10.29 -9.48
C GLU A 35 -13.96 11.61 -9.62
N GLN A 36 -13.26 12.73 -9.68
CA GLN A 36 -13.88 14.04 -9.93
C GLN A 36 -14.54 14.12 -11.30
N ARG A 37 -14.07 13.33 -12.27
CA ARG A 37 -14.66 13.22 -13.61
C ARG A 37 -15.83 12.24 -13.66
N GLY A 38 -16.22 11.66 -12.53
CA GLY A 38 -17.31 10.70 -12.44
C GLY A 38 -16.93 9.27 -12.69
N GLU A 39 -15.63 8.98 -12.80
CA GLU A 39 -15.15 7.61 -12.95
C GLU A 39 -15.12 6.89 -11.60
N ARG A 40 -15.44 5.61 -11.61
CA ARG A 40 -15.33 4.77 -10.42
C ARG A 40 -13.98 4.05 -10.45
N VAL A 41 -13.18 4.20 -9.40
CA VAL A 41 -11.86 3.59 -9.34
C VAL A 41 -11.80 2.58 -8.20
N VAL A 42 -11.34 1.38 -8.51
CA VAL A 42 -11.05 0.33 -7.52
C VAL A 42 -9.55 0.14 -7.51
N MET A 43 -8.93 0.30 -6.34
CA MET A 43 -7.49 0.14 -6.17
C MET A 43 -7.19 -1.20 -5.51
N VAL A 44 -6.26 -1.95 -6.10
CA VAL A 44 -5.73 -3.19 -5.53
C VAL A 44 -4.26 -2.96 -5.23
N THR A 45 -3.87 -3.10 -3.96
CA THR A 45 -2.53 -2.76 -3.52
C THR A 45 -1.85 -3.92 -2.80
N SER A 46 -0.53 -3.93 -2.85
CA SER A 46 0.35 -4.89 -2.18
C SER A 46 1.37 -4.14 -1.31
N GLY A 47 2.35 -4.85 -0.77
CA GLY A 47 3.44 -4.26 0.01
C GLY A 47 3.19 -4.28 1.52
N ALA A 48 2.07 -4.87 1.96
CA ALA A 48 1.72 -4.90 3.38
C ALA A 48 2.74 -5.66 4.23
N ILE A 49 3.24 -6.79 3.75
CA ILE A 49 4.19 -7.62 4.51
C ILE A 49 5.52 -6.88 4.68
N ALA A 50 6.07 -6.30 3.61
CA ALA A 50 7.32 -5.55 3.67
C ALA A 50 7.21 -4.36 4.63
N ARG A 51 6.10 -3.64 4.56
CA ARG A 51 5.85 -2.51 5.45
C ARG A 51 5.69 -2.96 6.91
N GLY A 52 4.98 -4.06 7.14
CA GLY A 52 4.81 -4.63 8.48
C GLY A 52 6.11 -5.11 9.08
N MET A 53 6.96 -5.75 8.29
CA MET A 53 8.30 -6.17 8.72
C MET A 53 9.12 -4.98 9.19
N ARG A 54 9.11 -3.89 8.44
CA ARG A 54 9.84 -2.67 8.85
C ARG A 54 9.30 -2.11 10.16
N LEU A 55 7.99 -2.02 10.30
CA LEU A 55 7.37 -1.48 11.51
C LEU A 55 7.60 -2.36 12.74
N LEU A 56 7.71 -3.67 12.54
CA LEU A 56 7.99 -4.62 13.62
C LEU A 56 9.50 -4.83 13.84
N GLY A 57 10.36 -4.23 13.02
CA GLY A 57 11.80 -4.38 13.14
C GLY A 57 12.31 -5.73 12.66
N ILE A 58 11.60 -6.39 11.75
CA ILE A 58 11.97 -7.69 11.20
C ILE A 58 12.76 -7.47 9.91
N SER A 59 14.01 -7.92 9.86
CA SER A 59 14.88 -7.72 8.70
C SER A 59 14.88 -8.88 7.71
N ILE A 60 14.46 -10.07 8.16
CA ILE A 60 14.40 -11.28 7.32
C ILE A 60 12.94 -11.71 7.24
N ARG A 61 12.47 -12.00 6.00
CA ARG A 61 11.08 -12.42 5.79
C ARG A 61 10.76 -13.64 6.65
N PRO A 62 9.73 -13.57 7.51
CA PRO A 62 9.35 -14.72 8.35
C PRO A 62 8.87 -15.90 7.51
N GLN A 63 9.13 -17.10 8.00
CA GLN A 63 8.62 -18.32 7.38
C GLN A 63 7.41 -18.87 8.15
N ALA A 64 7.29 -18.53 9.43
CA ALA A 64 6.14 -18.95 10.23
C ALA A 64 4.89 -18.18 9.81
N MET A 65 3.78 -18.87 9.68
CA MET A 65 2.52 -18.31 9.19
C MET A 65 2.00 -17.19 10.12
N ASP A 66 2.09 -17.38 11.42
CA ASP A 66 1.63 -16.40 12.40
C ASP A 66 2.43 -15.09 12.32
N GLU A 67 3.74 -15.17 12.10
CA GLU A 67 4.59 -14.00 11.94
C GLU A 67 4.30 -13.27 10.62
N LEU A 68 4.05 -14.00 9.54
CA LEU A 68 3.64 -13.44 8.26
C LEU A 68 2.30 -12.72 8.37
N GLN A 69 1.36 -13.33 9.09
CA GLN A 69 0.04 -12.73 9.33
C GLN A 69 0.16 -11.47 10.17
N ALA A 70 1.01 -11.47 11.20
CA ALA A 70 1.24 -10.29 12.03
C ALA A 70 1.86 -9.15 11.20
N ALA A 71 2.88 -9.44 10.39
CA ALA A 71 3.50 -8.45 9.52
C ALA A 71 2.50 -7.90 8.50
N SER A 72 1.70 -8.78 7.90
CA SER A 72 0.66 -8.37 6.95
C SER A 72 -0.37 -7.46 7.59
N ALA A 73 -0.86 -7.81 8.77
CA ALA A 73 -1.88 -7.02 9.48
C ALA A 73 -1.37 -5.63 9.86
N VAL A 74 -0.15 -5.54 10.42
CA VAL A 74 0.46 -4.27 10.79
C VAL A 74 0.74 -3.42 9.56
N GLY A 75 1.33 -4.03 8.51
CA GLY A 75 1.65 -3.33 7.27
C GLY A 75 0.42 -2.87 6.51
N GLN A 76 -0.63 -3.68 6.49
CA GLN A 76 -1.88 -3.34 5.82
C GLN A 76 -2.53 -2.10 6.44
N GLY A 77 -2.54 -2.00 7.76
CA GLY A 77 -3.03 -0.81 8.45
C GLY A 77 -2.25 0.44 8.08
N SER A 78 -0.91 0.34 8.01
CA SER A 78 -0.04 1.45 7.62
C SER A 78 -0.27 1.87 6.16
N VAL A 79 -0.33 0.92 5.25
CA VAL A 79 -0.56 1.18 3.82
C VAL A 79 -1.95 1.81 3.63
N PHE A 80 -2.95 1.28 4.30
CA PHE A 80 -4.31 1.80 4.22
C PHE A 80 -4.38 3.25 4.70
N ARG A 81 -3.74 3.56 5.82
CA ARG A 81 -3.69 4.94 6.32
C ARG A 81 -2.99 5.88 5.35
N ALA A 82 -1.95 5.42 4.67
CA ALA A 82 -1.24 6.23 3.68
C ALA A 82 -2.16 6.64 2.52
N TYR A 83 -3.00 5.72 2.03
CA TYR A 83 -3.99 6.05 1.01
C TYR A 83 -5.09 6.96 1.56
N GLU A 84 -5.58 6.68 2.75
CA GLU A 84 -6.64 7.45 3.39
C GLU A 84 -6.23 8.91 3.57
N GLU A 85 -5.01 9.16 4.01
CA GLU A 85 -4.47 10.51 4.17
C GLU A 85 -4.43 11.28 2.85
N ARG A 86 -4.20 10.59 1.73
CA ARG A 86 -4.06 11.20 0.41
C ARG A 86 -5.37 11.32 -0.36
N LEU A 87 -6.29 10.41 -0.13
CA LEU A 87 -7.59 10.40 -0.83
C LEU A 87 -8.68 11.14 -0.06
N GLY A 88 -8.45 11.36 1.19
CA GLY A 88 -9.39 12.09 2.03
C GLY A 88 -10.52 11.27 2.54
#